data_d78ddcfca9dfa54fb1cf8cd47de4d699
#
_entry.id   d78ddcfca9dfa54fb1cf8cd47de4d699
#
_cell.length_a   1.000
_cell.length_b   1.000
_cell.length_c   1.000
_cell.angle_alpha   90.00
_cell.angle_beta   90.00
_cell.angle_gamma   90.00
#
_symmetry.space_group_name_H-M   'P 1'
#
loop_
_entity.id
_entity.type
_entity.pdbx_description
1 polymer ?
#
loop_
_entity_poly.entity_id
_entity_poly.type
_entity_poly.pdbx_seq_one_letter_code
_entity_poly.pdbx_strand_id
1 'polypeptide(L)'
;GLFGVVDGGTVRNLTVLGKVIQGYGNYDAEDGREQFCAGSGGIAGYLKEGQIINCINYARTTMEGEAMYRNSGGIVGINQGLIMHCENYGKLSTVVGFAQNHVGGIVGLNYGANAQVLNSVNYATVQGYFYVGGIAGAVKSGSEINSCCNYGTVKGNAYLGGIAGRLSTAGAY
;
A
#
# COMPACT_ATOMS: atom_id res chain seq x y z
N GLY A 1 -8.74 4.65 4.45
CA GLY A 1 -9.03 3.32 5.02
C GLY A 1 -10.03 3.37 6.15
N LEU A 2 -10.36 2.22 6.67
CA LEU A 2 -11.19 2.11 7.88
C LEU A 2 -10.49 2.77 9.07
N PHE A 3 -9.16 2.64 9.12
CA PHE A 3 -8.29 3.31 10.08
C PHE A 3 -7.34 4.28 9.35
N GLY A 4 -7.15 5.47 9.87
CA GLY A 4 -6.13 6.40 9.37
C GLY A 4 -4.74 5.88 9.68
N VAL A 5 -4.48 5.62 10.99
CA VAL A 5 -3.23 5.06 11.50
C VAL A 5 -3.54 3.92 12.48
N VAL A 6 -2.77 2.85 12.40
CA VAL A 6 -2.69 1.77 13.40
C VAL A 6 -1.28 1.85 14.02
N ASP A 7 -1.21 2.25 15.28
CA ASP A 7 0.02 2.41 16.07
C ASP A 7 -0.01 1.43 17.24
N GLY A 8 0.42 0.21 16.98
CA GLY A 8 0.32 -0.95 17.88
C GLY A 8 -1.04 -1.67 17.80
N GLY A 9 -1.14 -2.79 18.42
CA GLY A 9 -2.36 -3.61 18.47
C GLY A 9 -2.60 -4.49 17.24
N THR A 10 -3.77 -5.13 17.21
CA THR A 10 -4.14 -6.09 16.17
C THR A 10 -5.51 -5.77 15.58
N VAL A 11 -5.57 -5.58 14.27
CA VAL A 11 -6.78 -5.52 13.46
C VAL A 11 -6.96 -6.87 12.78
N ARG A 12 -8.12 -7.53 12.99
CA ARG A 12 -8.30 -8.88 12.44
C ARG A 12 -9.74 -9.19 12.09
N ASN A 13 -9.90 -10.13 11.14
CA ASN A 13 -11.21 -10.70 10.76
C ASN A 13 -12.22 -9.66 10.29
N LEU A 14 -11.74 -8.64 9.57
CA LEU A 14 -12.60 -7.58 9.03
C LEU A 14 -12.79 -7.74 7.53
N THR A 15 -14.00 -7.43 7.09
CA THR A 15 -14.31 -7.24 5.66
C THR A 15 -14.73 -5.80 5.43
N VAL A 16 -14.07 -5.13 4.49
CA VAL A 16 -14.34 -3.73 4.16
C VAL A 16 -14.96 -3.63 2.78
N LEU A 17 -16.05 -2.88 2.70
CA LEU A 17 -16.80 -2.60 1.47
C LEU A 17 -16.87 -1.09 1.23
N GLY A 18 -17.21 -0.71 0.01
CA GLY A 18 -17.46 0.69 -0.33
C GLY A 18 -16.32 1.33 -1.11
N LYS A 19 -15.92 2.54 -0.71
CA LYS A 19 -14.94 3.34 -1.45
C LYS A 19 -14.02 4.11 -0.49
N VAL A 20 -12.75 4.08 -0.76
CA VAL A 20 -11.75 4.93 -0.10
C VAL A 20 -11.25 5.95 -1.11
N ILE A 21 -11.43 7.22 -0.82
CA ILE A 21 -10.94 8.32 -1.65
C ILE A 21 -9.86 9.06 -0.86
N GLN A 22 -8.67 9.11 -1.42
CA GLN A 22 -7.62 9.98 -0.91
C GLN A 22 -7.62 11.27 -1.73
N GLY A 23 -7.97 12.37 -1.07
CA GLY A 23 -7.91 13.71 -1.63
C GLY A 23 -6.52 14.34 -1.53
N TYR A 24 -6.46 15.66 -1.65
CA TYR A 24 -5.23 16.44 -1.45
C TYR A 24 -4.75 16.30 0.00
N GLY A 25 -3.51 15.98 0.18
CA GLY A 25 -2.84 15.99 1.47
C GLY A 25 -1.39 16.42 1.24
N ASN A 26 -1.10 17.72 1.37
CA ASN A 26 0.25 18.15 1.65
C ASN A 26 0.47 17.98 3.14
N TYR A 27 1.13 16.92 3.52
CA TYR A 27 1.68 16.80 4.86
C TYR A 27 3.14 17.25 4.74
N ASP A 28 3.45 18.43 5.26
CA ASP A 28 4.83 18.85 5.46
C ASP A 28 5.40 17.99 6.57
N ALA A 29 6.19 16.99 6.21
CA ALA A 29 6.94 16.21 7.18
C ALA A 29 8.04 17.12 7.74
N GLU A 30 7.85 17.65 8.93
CA GLU A 30 8.84 18.46 9.65
C GLU A 30 10.17 17.72 9.85
N ASP A 31 10.19 16.39 9.65
CA ASP A 31 11.36 15.52 9.82
C ASP A 31 12.03 15.09 8.50
N GLY A 32 11.64 15.65 7.36
CA GLY A 32 12.19 15.32 6.04
C GLY A 32 11.83 13.93 5.51
N ARG A 33 10.89 13.20 6.15
CA ARG A 33 10.47 11.87 5.72
C ARG A 33 9.26 11.92 4.78
N GLU A 34 9.37 12.64 3.70
CA GLU A 34 8.33 12.84 2.69
C GLU A 34 7.66 11.54 2.20
N GLN A 35 8.38 10.43 2.24
CA GLN A 35 7.85 9.13 1.83
C GLN A 35 6.69 8.60 2.70
N PHE A 36 6.47 9.15 3.91
CA PHE A 36 5.40 8.76 4.81
C PHE A 36 4.18 9.69 4.77
N CYS A 37 4.21 10.71 3.92
CA CYS A 37 3.25 11.81 3.98
C CYS A 37 1.81 11.43 3.62
N ALA A 38 1.57 10.43 2.79
CA ALA A 38 0.20 10.05 2.42
C ALA A 38 0.09 8.55 2.14
N GLY A 39 -0.63 7.86 3.01
CA GLY A 39 -0.98 6.45 2.85
C GLY A 39 -2.48 6.25 2.72
N SER A 40 -2.93 5.47 1.74
CA SER A 40 -4.30 5.01 1.64
C SER A 40 -4.38 3.50 1.45
N GLY A 41 -5.26 2.86 2.21
CA GLY A 41 -5.53 1.43 2.08
C GLY A 41 -6.99 1.15 2.41
N GLY A 42 -7.51 0.03 2.00
CA GLY A 42 -8.87 -0.39 2.35
C GLY A 42 -9.05 -0.52 3.87
N ILE A 43 -8.08 -1.09 4.54
CA ILE A 43 -8.09 -1.28 6.00
C ILE A 43 -7.42 -0.09 6.70
N ALA A 44 -6.16 0.20 6.40
CA ALA A 44 -5.45 1.30 7.06
C ALA A 44 -4.66 2.17 6.07
N GLY A 45 -4.58 3.47 6.36
CA GLY A 45 -3.66 4.37 5.67
C GLY A 45 -2.21 4.06 6.04
N TYR A 46 -1.91 3.92 7.32
CA TYR A 46 -0.59 3.62 7.85
C TYR A 46 -0.65 2.59 8.97
N LEU A 47 0.07 1.49 8.83
CA LEU A 47 0.38 0.54 9.88
C LEU A 47 1.80 0.83 10.38
N LYS A 48 1.90 1.61 11.44
CA LYS A 48 3.18 2.03 12.05
C LYS A 48 3.78 0.91 12.89
N GLU A 49 2.95 0.32 13.74
CA GLU A 49 3.26 -0.86 14.55
C GLU A 49 2.03 -1.75 14.66
N GLY A 50 2.23 -3.03 15.01
CA GLY A 50 1.13 -3.97 15.21
C GLY A 50 0.85 -4.85 14.01
N GLN A 51 -0.39 -5.32 13.88
CA GLN A 51 -0.73 -6.39 12.95
C GLN A 51 -2.09 -6.18 12.27
N ILE A 52 -2.18 -6.54 10.99
CA ILE A 52 -3.44 -6.67 10.25
C ILE A 52 -3.53 -8.10 9.73
N ILE A 53 -4.49 -8.88 10.26
CA ILE A 53 -4.55 -10.32 10.04
C ILE A 53 -5.94 -10.74 9.56
N ASN A 54 -6.00 -11.63 8.55
CA ASN A 54 -7.23 -12.24 8.06
C ASN A 54 -8.31 -11.18 7.73
N CYS A 55 -7.91 -10.15 6.98
CA CYS A 55 -8.81 -9.07 6.56
C CYS A 55 -9.04 -9.12 5.05
N ILE A 56 -10.26 -8.80 4.62
CA ILE A 56 -10.67 -8.81 3.22
C ILE A 56 -11.11 -7.41 2.81
N ASN A 57 -10.54 -6.90 1.71
CA ASN A 57 -10.93 -5.62 1.13
C ASN A 57 -11.70 -5.81 -0.18
N TYR A 58 -12.92 -5.32 -0.24
CA TYR A 58 -13.69 -5.11 -1.46
C TYR A 58 -13.83 -3.62 -1.81
N ALA A 59 -13.43 -2.72 -0.91
CA ALA A 59 -13.52 -1.29 -1.15
C ALA A 59 -12.60 -0.85 -2.29
N ARG A 60 -13.16 -0.07 -3.22
CA ARG A 60 -12.35 0.57 -4.26
C ARG A 60 -11.52 1.70 -3.66
N THR A 61 -10.23 1.69 -3.93
CA THR A 61 -9.32 2.79 -3.53
C THR A 61 -9.01 3.67 -4.72
N THR A 62 -9.30 4.98 -4.60
CA THR A 62 -8.95 5.98 -5.60
C THR A 62 -8.13 7.09 -4.98
N MET A 63 -7.17 7.60 -5.74
CA MET A 63 -6.45 8.82 -5.40
C MET A 63 -6.88 9.93 -6.34
N GLU A 64 -7.25 11.07 -5.77
CA GLU A 64 -7.64 12.28 -6.49
C GLU A 64 -6.70 13.43 -6.11
N GLY A 65 -6.40 14.32 -7.06
CA GLY A 65 -5.55 15.49 -6.86
C GLY A 65 -4.04 15.23 -7.02
N GLU A 66 -3.26 16.29 -6.92
CA GLU A 66 -1.79 16.29 -7.11
C GLU A 66 -1.07 16.32 -5.76
N ALA A 67 -0.43 15.25 -5.35
CA ALA A 67 0.50 15.23 -4.21
C ALA A 67 1.79 14.49 -4.61
N MET A 68 2.93 14.96 -4.11
CA MET A 68 4.25 14.51 -4.60
C MET A 68 4.62 13.09 -4.20
N TYR A 69 4.16 12.61 -3.05
CA TYR A 69 4.45 11.25 -2.56
C TYR A 69 3.18 10.57 -2.07
N ARG A 70 2.80 9.48 -2.71
CA ARG A 70 1.58 8.75 -2.36
C ARG A 70 1.84 7.26 -2.32
N ASN A 71 1.30 6.63 -1.27
CA ASN A 71 1.40 5.21 -1.09
C ASN A 71 -0.01 4.61 -1.01
N SER A 72 -0.39 3.79 -1.97
CA SER A 72 -1.73 3.19 -2.03
C SER A 72 -1.65 1.69 -2.05
N GLY A 73 -2.34 1.06 -1.12
CA GLY A 73 -2.49 -0.39 -1.07
C GLY A 73 -3.95 -0.82 -0.99
N GLY A 74 -4.23 -2.03 -1.41
CA GLY A 74 -5.56 -2.61 -1.23
C GLY A 74 -5.89 -2.84 0.24
N ILE A 75 -4.90 -3.18 1.06
CA ILE A 75 -5.04 -3.39 2.49
C ILE A 75 -4.44 -2.19 3.25
N VAL A 76 -3.18 -1.86 3.01
CA VAL A 76 -2.47 -0.80 3.75
C VAL A 76 -1.72 0.12 2.79
N GLY A 77 -1.78 1.43 3.01
CA GLY A 77 -0.97 2.40 2.25
C GLY A 77 0.51 2.29 2.56
N ILE A 78 0.89 2.40 3.83
CA ILE A 78 2.27 2.31 4.33
C ILE A 78 2.33 1.26 5.45
N ASN A 79 3.25 0.30 5.35
CA ASN A 79 3.42 -0.75 6.33
C ASN A 79 4.81 -0.73 6.97
N GLN A 80 4.85 -0.70 8.30
CA GLN A 80 6.02 -0.96 9.14
C GLN A 80 5.78 -2.07 10.18
N GLY A 81 4.62 -2.76 10.11
CA GLY A 81 4.24 -3.89 10.95
C GLY A 81 4.00 -5.17 10.15
N LEU A 82 3.10 -6.01 10.62
CA LEU A 82 2.77 -7.30 9.99
C LEU A 82 1.41 -7.24 9.28
N ILE A 83 1.39 -7.57 8.00
CA ILE A 83 0.18 -7.89 7.23
C ILE A 83 0.22 -9.38 6.92
N MET A 84 -0.82 -10.13 7.31
CA MET A 84 -0.83 -11.58 7.12
C MET A 84 -2.23 -12.12 6.79
N HIS A 85 -2.30 -13.09 5.86
CA HIS A 85 -3.54 -13.74 5.43
C HIS A 85 -4.62 -12.75 4.99
N CYS A 86 -4.22 -11.68 4.28
CA CYS A 86 -5.14 -10.68 3.81
C CYS A 86 -5.43 -10.85 2.31
N GLU A 87 -6.65 -10.50 1.90
CA GLU A 87 -7.09 -10.60 0.52
C GLU A 87 -7.62 -9.26 0.01
N ASN A 88 -7.24 -8.90 -1.21
CA ASN A 88 -7.74 -7.70 -1.87
C ASN A 88 -8.51 -8.03 -3.15
N TYR A 89 -9.77 -7.66 -3.17
CA TYR A 89 -10.68 -7.67 -4.33
C TYR A 89 -11.03 -6.26 -4.81
N GLY A 90 -10.70 -5.24 -4.02
CA GLY A 90 -11.00 -3.85 -4.31
C GLY A 90 -10.04 -3.25 -5.33
N LYS A 91 -10.56 -2.76 -6.45
CA LYS A 91 -9.76 -2.12 -7.51
C LYS A 91 -9.02 -0.88 -6.98
N LEU A 92 -7.73 -0.79 -7.29
CA LEU A 92 -6.94 0.42 -7.08
C LEU A 92 -6.79 1.19 -8.39
N SER A 93 -7.03 2.51 -8.33
CA SER A 93 -6.86 3.40 -9.47
C SER A 93 -6.26 4.73 -9.03
N THR A 94 -5.05 5.00 -9.49
CA THR A 94 -4.41 6.31 -9.33
C THR A 94 -4.33 6.97 -10.69
N VAL A 95 -4.96 8.13 -10.83
CA VAL A 95 -5.16 8.77 -12.13
C VAL A 95 -4.17 9.91 -12.38
N VAL A 96 -3.28 10.22 -11.44
CA VAL A 96 -2.49 11.47 -11.49
C VAL A 96 -0.99 11.23 -11.69
N GLY A 97 -0.43 11.92 -12.64
CA GLY A 97 0.71 11.55 -13.45
C GLY A 97 2.07 12.17 -13.16
N PHE A 98 2.46 12.76 -12.05
CA PHE A 98 3.81 13.34 -11.94
C PHE A 98 4.57 13.07 -10.63
N ALA A 99 4.05 12.25 -9.75
CA ALA A 99 4.67 12.03 -8.44
C ALA A 99 5.18 10.60 -8.29
N GLN A 100 6.16 10.41 -7.42
CA GLN A 100 6.62 9.08 -7.01
C GLN A 100 5.52 8.37 -6.22
N ASN A 101 4.69 7.62 -6.91
CA ASN A 101 3.58 6.88 -6.32
C ASN A 101 3.97 5.41 -6.18
N HIS A 102 3.80 4.85 -5.00
CA HIS A 102 3.90 3.42 -4.78
C HIS A 102 2.48 2.84 -4.69
N VAL A 103 2.12 2.00 -5.63
CA VAL A 103 0.78 1.41 -5.71
C VAL A 103 0.88 -0.10 -5.71
N GLY A 104 0.30 -0.75 -4.71
CA GLY A 104 0.33 -2.21 -4.58
C GLY A 104 -1.01 -2.82 -4.26
N GLY A 105 -1.26 -4.02 -4.73
CA GLY A 105 -2.51 -4.72 -4.51
C GLY A 105 -2.80 -5.01 -3.02
N ILE A 106 -1.76 -5.17 -2.21
CA ILE A 106 -1.85 -5.33 -0.76
C ILE A 106 -1.31 -4.09 -0.05
N VAL A 107 -0.08 -3.66 -0.39
CA VAL A 107 0.59 -2.54 0.30
C VAL A 107 1.21 -1.57 -0.69
N GLY A 108 1.03 -0.26 -0.47
CA GLY A 108 1.71 0.76 -1.28
C GLY A 108 3.22 0.76 -1.03
N LEU A 109 3.63 1.04 0.20
CA LEU A 109 5.02 1.04 0.65
C LEU A 109 5.21 0.07 1.82
N ASN A 110 6.02 -0.96 1.64
CA ASN A 110 6.50 -1.86 2.70
C ASN A 110 7.89 -1.39 3.12
N TYR A 111 8.08 -0.93 4.37
CA TYR A 111 9.28 -0.21 4.77
C TYR A 111 9.76 -0.56 6.18
N GLY A 112 11.04 -0.88 6.28
CA GLY A 112 11.71 -1.16 7.56
C GLY A 112 11.80 -2.65 7.89
N ALA A 113 12.77 -3.02 8.70
CA ALA A 113 13.10 -4.42 9.00
C ALA A 113 11.97 -5.22 9.66
N ASN A 114 11.02 -4.55 10.30
CA ASN A 114 9.85 -5.19 10.92
C ASN A 114 8.64 -5.27 10.00
N ALA A 115 8.70 -4.63 8.83
CA ALA A 115 7.58 -4.61 7.89
C ALA A 115 7.51 -5.92 7.10
N GLN A 116 6.44 -6.67 7.31
CA GLN A 116 6.22 -7.96 6.66
C GLN A 116 4.86 -8.03 5.98
N VAL A 117 4.83 -8.64 4.81
CA VAL A 117 3.59 -9.03 4.12
C VAL A 117 3.67 -10.53 3.83
N LEU A 118 2.86 -11.30 4.52
CA LEU A 118 2.92 -12.76 4.49
C LEU A 118 1.59 -13.38 4.03
N ASN A 119 1.65 -14.45 3.24
CA ASN A 119 0.50 -15.28 2.89
C ASN A 119 -0.74 -14.49 2.43
N SER A 120 -0.52 -13.42 1.68
CA SER A 120 -1.58 -12.49 1.27
C SER A 120 -1.78 -12.50 -0.24
N VAL A 121 -3.01 -12.24 -0.68
CA VAL A 121 -3.40 -12.43 -2.08
C VAL A 121 -4.10 -11.20 -2.63
N ASN A 122 -3.69 -10.78 -3.84
CA ASN A 122 -4.39 -9.76 -4.61
C ASN A 122 -5.12 -10.38 -5.80
N TYR A 123 -6.42 -10.14 -5.90
CA TYR A 123 -7.27 -10.50 -7.03
C TYR A 123 -7.67 -9.29 -7.88
N ALA A 124 -7.45 -8.09 -7.37
CA ALA A 124 -7.92 -6.86 -8.00
C ALA A 124 -6.96 -6.31 -9.06
N THR A 125 -7.51 -5.53 -9.98
CA THR A 125 -6.70 -4.69 -10.87
C THR A 125 -6.03 -3.57 -10.06
N VAL A 126 -4.71 -3.46 -10.21
CA VAL A 126 -3.87 -2.40 -9.66
C VAL A 126 -3.43 -1.48 -10.79
N GLN A 127 -3.87 -0.23 -10.75
CA GLN A 127 -3.52 0.77 -11.76
C GLN A 127 -2.85 1.97 -11.10
N GLY A 128 -1.65 2.30 -11.55
CA GLY A 128 -0.87 3.44 -11.07
C GLY A 128 -0.03 4.08 -12.17
N TYR A 129 0.80 5.06 -11.83
CA TYR A 129 1.71 5.71 -12.78
C TYR A 129 3.14 5.18 -12.64
N PHE A 130 3.75 5.28 -11.44
CA PHE A 130 5.08 4.75 -11.11
C PHE A 130 5.00 3.67 -10.03
N TYR A 131 5.98 2.79 -9.95
CA TYR A 131 6.18 1.75 -8.94
C TYR A 131 4.88 1.00 -8.61
N VAL A 132 4.35 0.30 -9.61
CA VAL A 132 3.10 -0.45 -9.48
C VAL A 132 3.40 -1.94 -9.33
N GLY A 133 2.95 -2.54 -8.27
CA GLY A 133 3.10 -3.96 -8.02
C GLY A 133 1.79 -4.68 -7.70
N GLY A 134 1.70 -5.92 -8.05
CA GLY A 134 0.53 -6.73 -7.76
C GLY A 134 0.32 -6.97 -6.26
N ILE A 135 1.40 -6.96 -5.46
CA ILE A 135 1.38 -7.05 -4.00
C ILE A 135 1.85 -5.74 -3.38
N ALA A 136 3.04 -5.25 -3.74
CA ALA A 136 3.61 -4.03 -3.18
C ALA A 136 4.02 -3.04 -4.27
N GLY A 137 3.74 -1.75 -4.07
CA GLY A 137 4.33 -0.70 -4.91
C GLY A 137 5.83 -0.63 -4.74
N ALA A 138 6.29 -0.55 -3.50
CA ALA A 138 7.71 -0.64 -3.16
C ALA A 138 7.97 -1.47 -1.90
N VAL A 139 9.13 -2.13 -1.88
CA VAL A 139 9.69 -2.91 -0.77
C VAL A 139 11.05 -2.33 -0.46
N LYS A 140 11.26 -1.79 0.75
CA LYS A 140 12.46 -1.04 1.10
C LYS A 140 12.98 -1.37 2.50
N SER A 141 14.28 -1.11 2.71
CA SER A 141 14.91 -1.08 4.04
C SER A 141 14.75 -2.37 4.85
N GLY A 142 15.00 -3.51 4.20
CA GLY A 142 14.97 -4.81 4.88
C GLY A 142 13.58 -5.39 5.13
N SER A 143 12.52 -4.75 4.60
CA SER A 143 11.16 -5.28 4.68
C SER A 143 10.98 -6.54 3.84
N GLU A 144 10.02 -7.39 4.20
CA GLU A 144 9.80 -8.72 3.64
C GLU A 144 8.43 -8.85 2.95
N ILE A 145 8.42 -9.59 1.82
CA ILE A 145 7.21 -10.15 1.23
C ILE A 145 7.45 -11.65 1.05
N ASN A 146 6.59 -12.48 1.61
CA ASN A 146 6.75 -13.93 1.54
C ASN A 146 5.41 -14.64 1.33
N SER A 147 5.40 -15.69 0.51
CA SER A 147 4.24 -16.54 0.23
C SER A 147 3.00 -15.76 -0.23
N CYS A 148 3.20 -14.71 -1.02
CA CYS A 148 2.12 -13.87 -1.54
C CYS A 148 1.85 -14.18 -3.02
N CYS A 149 0.58 -14.09 -3.43
CA CYS A 149 0.14 -14.32 -4.79
C CYS A 149 -0.59 -13.12 -5.37
N ASN A 150 -0.33 -12.82 -6.64
CA ASN A 150 -1.09 -11.83 -7.40
C ASN A 150 -1.79 -12.50 -8.58
N TYR A 151 -3.12 -12.50 -8.57
CA TYR A 151 -3.98 -12.90 -9.69
C TYR A 151 -4.55 -11.69 -10.43
N GLY A 152 -4.38 -10.49 -9.89
CA GLY A 152 -4.87 -9.26 -10.48
C GLY A 152 -4.02 -8.75 -11.64
N THR A 153 -4.59 -7.88 -12.44
CA THR A 153 -3.88 -7.20 -13.53
C THR A 153 -3.14 -5.98 -12.98
N VAL A 154 -1.86 -5.83 -13.37
CA VAL A 154 -1.05 -4.65 -13.04
C VAL A 154 -0.97 -3.75 -14.28
N LYS A 155 -1.30 -2.45 -14.13
CA LYS A 155 -1.27 -1.44 -15.18
C LYS A 155 -0.57 -0.16 -14.73
N GLY A 156 0.22 0.44 -15.59
CA GLY A 156 0.89 1.72 -15.32
C GLY A 156 1.85 2.12 -16.42
N ASN A 157 2.64 3.18 -16.18
CA ASN A 157 3.55 3.74 -17.17
C ASN A 157 5.01 3.32 -16.95
N ALA A 158 5.45 3.17 -15.70
CA ALA A 158 6.83 2.81 -15.40
C ALA A 158 6.96 1.96 -14.14
N TYR A 159 7.95 1.08 -14.13
CA TYR A 159 8.33 0.21 -13.01
C TYR A 159 7.18 -0.69 -12.54
N LEU A 160 6.71 -1.54 -13.46
CA LEU A 160 5.63 -2.50 -13.21
C LEU A 160 6.20 -3.86 -12.80
N GLY A 161 5.67 -4.42 -11.74
CA GLY A 161 6.01 -5.77 -11.29
C GLY A 161 4.79 -6.60 -10.94
N GLY A 162 4.80 -7.87 -11.30
CA GLY A 162 3.73 -8.79 -10.90
C GLY A 162 3.58 -8.92 -9.38
N ILE A 163 4.68 -8.77 -8.63
CA ILE A 163 4.70 -8.75 -7.16
C ILE A 163 5.04 -7.35 -6.65
N ALA A 164 6.21 -6.80 -7.01
CA ALA A 164 6.64 -5.48 -6.53
C ALA A 164 7.08 -4.60 -7.69
N GLY A 165 6.67 -3.33 -7.70
CA GLY A 165 7.13 -2.32 -8.67
C GLY A 165 8.57 -1.88 -8.40
N ARG A 166 9.00 -1.90 -7.13
CA ARG A 166 10.37 -1.58 -6.70
C ARG A 166 10.82 -2.46 -5.54
N LEU A 167 12.03 -2.97 -5.62
CA LEU A 167 12.75 -3.61 -4.52
C LEU A 167 14.06 -2.86 -4.29
N SER A 168 14.31 -2.38 -3.06
CA SER A 168 15.51 -1.62 -2.71
C SER A 168 15.93 -1.89 -1.27
N THR A 169 17.21 -2.14 -1.06
CA THR A 169 17.81 -2.26 0.28
C THR A 169 18.16 -0.90 0.87
N ALA A 170 18.29 0.16 0.04
CA ALA A 170 18.61 1.50 0.48
C ALA A 170 17.41 2.20 1.13
N GLY A 171 17.62 2.76 2.31
CA GLY A 171 16.59 3.45 3.10
C GLY A 171 16.44 4.95 2.83
N ALA A 172 17.34 5.55 2.03
CA ALA A 172 17.36 7.00 1.82
C ALA A 172 17.23 7.38 0.35
N TYR A 173 16.54 8.46 0.12
CA TYR A 173 16.59 9.31 -1.08
C TYR A 173 16.52 10.74 -0.63
#